data_c3a1738b1456b97eaaf26c2b29f958e0
#
_entry.id   c3a1738b1456b97eaaf26c2b29f958e0
#
_cell.length_a   1.000
_cell.length_b   1.000
_cell.length_c   1.000
_cell.angle_alpha   90.00
_cell.angle_beta   90.00
_cell.angle_gamma   90.00
#
_symmetry.space_group_name_H-M   'P 1'
#
loop_
_entity.id
_entity.type
_entity.pdbx_description
1 polymer ?
#
loop_
_entity_poly.entity_id
_entity_poly.type
_entity_poly.pdbx_seq_one_letter_code
_entity_poly.pdbx_strand_id
1 'polypeptide(L)'
;IAKMSGRGLGHTGGTIDKMESVPGTRTALSQEEFFAQVNKIGLSVIGQSEGIAVADKKMYALRDVTATVSCIPLIASSIMSKKLASGSDAILLDVTTGTGAFMKTVDQSIELAELMVAIGTHHGRRVAAMITDMDTPLGRNIGNSLEVMESMDVLKGKGPADLTEVCLQLAANMLVLAGKGTPAECRAMAQAVIADGSAFAKCKEMFAAQGGDTRVL
;
A
#
# COMPACT_ATOMS: atom_id res chain seq x y z
N ILE A 1 -0.67 -3.37 -11.02
CA ILE A 1 -0.18 -2.79 -9.75
C ILE A 1 1.12 -3.49 -9.36
N ALA A 2 2.21 -2.74 -9.40
CA ALA A 2 3.53 -3.20 -8.98
C ALA A 2 3.82 -2.59 -7.58
N LYS A 3 3.60 -3.35 -6.51
CA LYS A 3 3.75 -2.81 -5.15
C LYS A 3 4.94 -3.43 -4.44
N MET A 4 5.87 -2.58 -4.02
CA MET A 4 6.87 -2.93 -3.00
C MET A 4 6.43 -2.42 -1.64
N SER A 5 6.53 -3.26 -0.63
CA SER A 5 6.11 -2.95 0.73
C SER A 5 7.16 -3.40 1.75
N GLY A 6 6.96 -3.00 3.00
CA GLY A 6 7.87 -3.30 4.11
C GLY A 6 7.26 -4.24 5.14
N ARG A 7 8.12 -4.68 6.04
CA ARG A 7 7.73 -5.32 7.30
C ARG A 7 7.27 -4.27 8.31
N GLY A 8 6.64 -4.72 9.37
CA GLY A 8 6.27 -3.87 10.50
C GLY A 8 7.48 -3.17 11.10
N LEU A 9 7.28 -1.93 11.53
CA LEU A 9 8.28 -1.11 12.20
C LEU A 9 7.67 -0.48 13.46
N GLY A 10 8.34 -0.66 14.58
CA GLY A 10 7.84 -0.17 15.86
C GLY A 10 6.48 -0.78 16.20
N HIS A 11 5.47 0.07 16.37
CA HIS A 11 4.10 -0.31 16.69
C HIS A 11 3.22 -0.61 15.46
N THR A 12 3.76 -0.45 14.25
CA THR A 12 2.98 -0.63 13.00
C THR A 12 3.06 -2.06 12.48
N GLY A 13 1.97 -2.55 11.89
CA GLY A 13 1.95 -3.81 11.16
C GLY A 13 2.55 -3.66 9.75
N GLY A 14 3.25 -4.69 9.27
CA GLY A 14 3.84 -4.70 7.93
C GLY A 14 2.98 -5.44 6.92
N THR A 15 2.84 -4.90 5.72
CA THR A 15 2.10 -5.57 4.63
C THR A 15 2.73 -6.94 4.31
N ILE A 16 4.06 -7.03 4.35
CA ILE A 16 4.78 -8.28 4.06
C ILE A 16 4.48 -9.34 5.12
N ASP A 17 4.50 -8.95 6.39
CA ASP A 17 4.18 -9.87 7.51
C ASP A 17 2.72 -10.37 7.42
N LYS A 18 1.80 -9.50 6.98
CA LYS A 18 0.40 -9.87 6.73
C LYS A 18 0.28 -10.86 5.57
N MET A 19 0.94 -10.62 4.44
CA MET A 19 0.92 -11.54 3.32
C MET A 19 1.51 -12.91 3.66
N GLU A 20 2.61 -12.96 4.41
CA GLU A 20 3.27 -14.20 4.85
C GLU A 20 2.46 -14.98 5.88
N SER A 21 1.43 -14.36 6.48
CA SER A 21 0.48 -15.08 7.34
C SER A 21 -0.43 -16.05 6.57
N VAL A 22 -0.53 -15.89 5.24
CA VAL A 22 -1.16 -16.88 4.37
C VAL A 22 -0.12 -17.94 4.03
N PRO A 23 -0.32 -19.21 4.44
CA PRO A 23 0.69 -20.26 4.30
C PRO A 23 1.20 -20.41 2.87
N GLY A 24 2.51 -20.54 2.71
CA GLY A 24 3.17 -20.73 1.42
C GLY A 24 3.40 -19.46 0.60
N THR A 25 2.87 -18.29 1.03
CA THR A 25 3.05 -17.05 0.28
C THR A 25 4.50 -16.60 0.27
N ARG A 26 5.05 -16.41 -0.93
CA ARG A 26 6.38 -15.87 -1.16
C ARG A 26 6.29 -14.36 -1.39
N THR A 27 7.03 -13.59 -0.63
CA THR A 27 7.12 -12.13 -0.77
C THR A 27 8.50 -11.67 -1.27
N ALA A 28 9.48 -12.57 -1.24
CA ALA A 28 10.79 -12.38 -1.84
C ALA A 28 10.80 -12.99 -3.24
N LEU A 29 10.49 -12.17 -4.25
CA LEU A 29 10.56 -12.55 -5.66
C LEU A 29 11.76 -11.86 -6.32
N SER A 30 12.35 -12.50 -7.34
CA SER A 30 13.31 -11.83 -8.21
C SER A 30 12.64 -10.71 -9.01
N GLN A 31 13.44 -9.83 -9.59
CA GLN A 31 12.90 -8.76 -10.44
C GLN A 31 12.15 -9.32 -11.65
N GLU A 32 12.65 -10.39 -12.24
CA GLU A 32 12.03 -11.08 -13.37
C GLU A 32 10.69 -11.71 -12.97
N GLU A 33 10.64 -12.42 -11.84
CA GLU A 33 9.40 -13.00 -11.31
C GLU A 33 8.36 -11.92 -11.02
N PHE A 34 8.78 -10.80 -10.42
CA PHE A 34 7.90 -9.68 -10.10
C PHE A 34 7.28 -9.07 -11.36
N PHE A 35 8.10 -8.75 -12.37
CA PHE A 35 7.60 -8.19 -13.61
C PHE A 35 6.76 -9.20 -14.40
N ALA A 36 7.16 -10.47 -14.45
CA ALA A 36 6.38 -11.53 -15.10
C ALA A 36 4.99 -11.66 -14.47
N GLN A 37 4.89 -11.62 -13.14
CA GLN A 37 3.60 -11.69 -12.46
C GLN A 37 2.74 -10.45 -12.75
N VAL A 38 3.31 -9.23 -12.66
CA VAL A 38 2.56 -7.99 -12.98
C VAL A 38 2.05 -8.02 -14.41
N ASN A 39 2.87 -8.46 -15.37
CA ASN A 39 2.47 -8.56 -16.76
C ASN A 39 1.37 -9.63 -16.98
N LYS A 40 1.41 -10.73 -16.24
CA LYS A 40 0.48 -11.84 -16.37
C LYS A 40 -0.88 -11.58 -15.74
N ILE A 41 -0.90 -11.08 -14.50
CA ILE A 41 -2.14 -10.93 -13.72
C ILE A 41 -2.46 -9.49 -13.32
N GLY A 42 -1.61 -8.52 -13.67
CA GLY A 42 -1.79 -7.10 -13.39
C GLY A 42 -1.44 -6.67 -11.96
N LEU A 43 -1.00 -7.59 -11.10
CA LEU A 43 -0.81 -7.32 -9.67
C LEU A 43 0.31 -8.17 -9.09
N SER A 44 1.23 -7.54 -8.33
CA SER A 44 2.18 -8.23 -7.46
C SER A 44 2.53 -7.35 -6.26
N VAL A 45 2.69 -7.97 -5.09
CA VAL A 45 3.12 -7.30 -3.84
C VAL A 45 4.34 -8.04 -3.30
N ILE A 46 5.47 -7.34 -3.24
CA ILE A 46 6.75 -7.94 -2.79
C ILE A 46 7.40 -7.11 -1.68
N GLY A 47 8.28 -7.77 -0.94
CA GLY A 47 9.22 -7.10 -0.05
C GLY A 47 10.28 -6.34 -0.83
N GLN A 48 11.08 -5.54 -0.12
CA GLN A 48 12.21 -4.84 -0.73
C GLN A 48 13.27 -5.86 -1.16
N SER A 49 13.53 -5.94 -2.47
CA SER A 49 14.61 -6.77 -3.02
C SER A 49 15.99 -6.10 -2.87
N GLU A 50 17.06 -6.89 -2.95
CA GLU A 50 18.43 -6.40 -2.72
C GLU A 50 18.92 -5.38 -3.76
N GLY A 51 18.34 -5.37 -4.95
CA GLY A 51 18.74 -4.49 -6.05
C GLY A 51 17.99 -3.16 -6.15
N ILE A 52 16.94 -2.93 -5.33
CA ILE A 52 16.05 -1.78 -5.49
C ILE A 52 16.21 -0.81 -4.31
N ALA A 53 16.50 0.47 -4.63
CA ALA A 53 16.67 1.56 -3.66
C ALA A 53 17.73 1.25 -2.58
N VAL A 54 18.90 0.76 -2.99
CA VAL A 54 20.00 0.33 -2.10
C VAL A 54 20.48 1.47 -1.18
N ALA A 55 20.52 2.70 -1.70
CA ALA A 55 20.89 3.88 -0.92
C ALA A 55 19.87 4.15 0.20
N ASP A 56 18.57 4.04 -0.10
CA ASP A 56 17.52 4.19 0.88
C ASP A 56 17.64 3.16 2.01
N LYS A 57 17.91 1.90 1.68
CA LYS A 57 18.12 0.84 2.69
C LYS A 57 19.20 1.20 3.70
N LYS A 58 20.32 1.73 3.22
CA LYS A 58 21.45 2.18 4.07
C LYS A 58 21.08 3.41 4.91
N MET A 59 20.46 4.39 4.29
CA MET A 59 20.03 5.61 4.97
C MET A 59 18.97 5.32 6.03
N TYR A 60 18.02 4.42 5.72
CA TYR A 60 16.97 4.03 6.64
C TYR A 60 17.52 3.38 7.92
N ALA A 61 18.51 2.49 7.78
CA ALA A 61 19.19 1.89 8.93
C ALA A 61 19.91 2.92 9.81
N LEU A 62 20.48 3.97 9.20
CA LEU A 62 21.11 5.07 9.95
C LEU A 62 20.08 5.94 10.69
N ARG A 63 18.89 6.15 10.12
CA ARG A 63 17.84 6.95 10.76
C ARG A 63 17.40 6.38 12.09
N ASP A 64 17.37 5.06 12.23
CA ASP A 64 16.97 4.38 13.46
C ASP A 64 17.91 4.69 14.63
N VAL A 65 19.19 4.91 14.36
CA VAL A 65 20.24 5.15 15.38
C VAL A 65 20.70 6.60 15.49
N THR A 66 20.19 7.51 14.67
CA THR A 66 20.59 8.92 14.63
C THR A 66 19.51 9.89 15.09
N ALA A 67 18.43 9.40 15.69
CA ALA A 67 17.27 10.18 16.13
C ALA A 67 16.63 11.06 15.04
N THR A 68 16.66 10.61 13.79
CA THR A 68 16.12 11.32 12.62
C THR A 68 14.90 10.63 12.00
N VAL A 69 14.24 9.73 12.75
CA VAL A 69 13.08 8.97 12.27
C VAL A 69 11.92 9.89 11.88
N SER A 70 11.67 10.95 12.65
CA SER A 70 10.58 11.90 12.42
C SER A 70 10.91 13.04 11.42
N CYS A 71 12.09 13.02 10.80
CA CYS A 71 12.50 14.05 9.84
C CYS A 71 11.69 13.94 8.54
N ILE A 72 10.78 14.88 8.29
CA ILE A 72 9.84 14.84 7.15
C ILE A 72 10.57 14.69 5.81
N PRO A 73 11.64 15.44 5.46
CA PRO A 73 12.37 15.24 4.22
C PRO A 73 12.93 13.82 4.05
N LEU A 74 13.42 13.21 5.13
CA LEU A 74 13.95 11.84 5.09
C LEU A 74 12.83 10.80 4.98
N ILE A 75 11.66 11.04 5.56
CA ILE A 75 10.47 10.20 5.36
C ILE A 75 10.05 10.26 3.90
N ALA A 76 9.89 11.46 3.34
CA ALA A 76 9.47 11.67 1.97
C ALA A 76 10.43 11.01 0.97
N SER A 77 11.74 11.23 1.12
CA SER A 77 12.75 10.64 0.23
C SER A 77 12.76 9.12 0.28
N SER A 78 12.64 8.53 1.48
CA SER A 78 12.60 7.07 1.66
C SER A 78 11.36 6.44 1.02
N ILE A 79 10.18 7.07 1.15
CA ILE A 79 8.94 6.58 0.54
C ILE A 79 9.02 6.70 -0.97
N MET A 80 9.39 7.89 -1.48
CA MET A 80 9.34 8.18 -2.90
C MET A 80 10.43 7.46 -3.70
N SER A 81 11.63 7.26 -3.14
CA SER A 81 12.68 6.48 -3.82
C SER A 81 12.21 5.08 -4.21
N LYS A 82 11.50 4.40 -3.32
CA LYS A 82 10.93 3.07 -3.59
C LYS A 82 9.83 3.10 -4.64
N LYS A 83 8.95 4.12 -4.60
CA LYS A 83 7.85 4.28 -5.56
C LYS A 83 8.36 4.61 -6.97
N LEU A 84 9.37 5.45 -7.06
CA LEU A 84 10.01 5.79 -8.33
C LEU A 84 10.80 4.61 -8.89
N ALA A 85 11.55 3.90 -8.04
CA ALA A 85 12.33 2.73 -8.44
C ALA A 85 11.46 1.55 -8.92
N SER A 86 10.21 1.44 -8.44
CA SER A 86 9.27 0.43 -8.95
C SER A 86 8.74 0.71 -10.35
N GLY A 87 9.05 1.88 -10.94
CA GLY A 87 8.64 2.23 -12.30
C GLY A 87 7.17 2.63 -12.45
N SER A 88 6.49 2.96 -11.35
CA SER A 88 5.05 3.32 -11.39
C SER A 88 4.80 4.60 -12.18
N ASP A 89 3.82 4.60 -13.09
CA ASP A 89 3.40 5.78 -13.87
C ASP A 89 2.54 6.74 -13.04
N ALA A 90 1.82 6.21 -12.09
CA ALA A 90 0.96 6.96 -11.18
C ALA A 90 1.12 6.44 -9.74
N ILE A 91 1.11 7.34 -8.77
CA ILE A 91 1.32 7.03 -7.36
C ILE A 91 0.20 7.69 -6.56
N LEU A 92 -0.52 6.88 -5.80
CA LEU A 92 -1.43 7.36 -4.77
C LEU A 92 -0.77 7.10 -3.41
N LEU A 93 -0.72 8.14 -2.59
CA LEU A 93 -0.18 8.10 -1.23
C LEU A 93 -1.33 8.16 -0.22
N ASP A 94 -1.31 7.27 0.74
CA ASP A 94 -2.12 7.36 1.94
C ASP A 94 -1.22 7.89 3.06
N VAL A 95 -1.51 9.11 3.53
CA VAL A 95 -0.74 9.80 4.56
C VAL A 95 -1.58 9.87 5.82
N THR A 96 -1.25 9.02 6.75
CA THR A 96 -1.98 8.91 8.01
C THR A 96 -1.63 10.03 8.98
N THR A 97 -2.63 10.54 9.70
CA THR A 97 -2.48 11.57 10.75
C THR A 97 -3.13 11.11 12.04
N GLY A 98 -2.58 11.52 13.18
CA GLY A 98 -3.17 11.23 14.49
C GLY A 98 -2.25 10.50 15.46
N THR A 99 -2.81 10.05 16.56
CA THR A 99 -2.04 9.46 17.68
C THR A 99 -1.35 8.16 17.30
N GLY A 100 -1.92 7.37 16.41
CA GLY A 100 -1.33 6.15 15.86
C GLY A 100 -0.33 6.36 14.74
N ALA A 101 -0.29 7.54 14.12
CA ALA A 101 0.57 7.87 13.00
C ALA A 101 1.92 8.46 13.41
N PHE A 102 2.87 8.55 12.46
CA PHE A 102 4.10 9.33 12.64
C PHE A 102 3.80 10.84 12.65
N MET A 103 2.94 11.29 11.75
CA MET A 103 2.47 12.68 11.71
C MET A 103 1.32 12.85 12.73
N LYS A 104 1.51 13.75 13.70
CA LYS A 104 0.59 13.93 14.83
C LYS A 104 -0.52 14.92 14.54
N THR A 105 -0.31 15.79 13.54
CA THR A 105 -1.27 16.84 13.17
C THR A 105 -1.55 16.78 11.67
N VAL A 106 -2.72 17.28 11.28
CA VAL A 106 -3.10 17.40 9.87
C VAL A 106 -2.10 18.26 9.10
N ASP A 107 -1.60 19.33 9.68
CA ASP A 107 -0.63 20.23 9.02
C ASP A 107 0.69 19.50 8.70
N GLN A 108 1.21 18.68 9.62
CA GLN A 108 2.39 17.85 9.36
C GLN A 108 2.14 16.83 8.25
N SER A 109 0.95 16.26 8.20
CA SER A 109 0.57 15.30 7.15
C SER A 109 0.44 15.99 5.80
N ILE A 110 -0.07 17.24 5.76
CA ILE A 110 -0.13 18.06 4.54
C ILE A 110 1.29 18.38 4.07
N GLU A 111 2.17 18.85 4.95
CA GLU A 111 3.57 19.14 4.60
C GLU A 111 4.27 17.92 3.99
N LEU A 112 4.12 16.75 4.62
CA LEU A 112 4.68 15.50 4.10
C LEU A 112 4.07 15.12 2.74
N ALA A 113 2.75 15.24 2.60
CA ALA A 113 2.03 14.92 1.37
C ALA A 113 2.47 15.83 0.21
N GLU A 114 2.52 17.13 0.44
CA GLU A 114 2.96 18.11 -0.58
C GLU A 114 4.39 17.85 -1.04
N LEU A 115 5.30 17.57 -0.11
CA LEU A 115 6.69 17.23 -0.42
C LEU A 115 6.78 15.96 -1.28
N MET A 116 6.05 14.91 -0.93
CA MET A 116 6.04 13.67 -1.70
C MET A 116 5.40 13.84 -3.09
N VAL A 117 4.32 14.62 -3.19
CA VAL A 117 3.68 14.95 -4.47
C VAL A 117 4.65 15.74 -5.34
N ALA A 118 5.33 16.75 -4.78
CA ALA A 118 6.33 17.54 -5.50
C ALA A 118 7.48 16.68 -6.04
N ILE A 119 8.03 15.77 -5.22
CA ILE A 119 9.08 14.83 -5.64
C ILE A 119 8.60 13.98 -6.83
N GLY A 120 7.44 13.38 -6.73
CA GLY A 120 6.93 12.50 -7.79
C GLY A 120 6.60 13.26 -9.08
N THR A 121 6.00 14.44 -8.97
CA THR A 121 5.68 15.32 -10.10
C THR A 121 6.94 15.81 -10.81
N HIS A 122 7.98 16.18 -10.04
CA HIS A 122 9.29 16.57 -10.60
C HIS A 122 9.91 15.43 -11.43
N HIS A 123 9.65 14.18 -11.06
CA HIS A 123 10.08 13.00 -11.82
C HIS A 123 9.08 12.55 -12.90
N GLY A 124 8.14 13.42 -13.30
CA GLY A 124 7.18 13.16 -14.38
C GLY A 124 6.11 12.11 -14.04
N ARG A 125 5.83 11.86 -12.76
CA ARG A 125 4.79 10.93 -12.33
C ARG A 125 3.50 11.67 -11.97
N ARG A 126 2.37 11.03 -12.20
CA ARG A 126 1.07 11.50 -11.68
C ARG A 126 0.98 11.08 -10.22
N VAL A 127 0.92 12.05 -9.32
CA VAL A 127 0.89 11.77 -7.88
C VAL A 127 -0.28 12.47 -7.24
N ALA A 128 -0.98 11.76 -6.36
CA ALA A 128 -1.97 12.32 -5.46
C ALA A 128 -1.75 11.76 -4.06
N ALA A 129 -2.22 12.49 -3.06
CA ALA A 129 -2.20 12.05 -1.67
C ALA A 129 -3.59 12.17 -1.06
N MET A 130 -3.94 11.23 -0.20
CA MET A 130 -5.06 11.29 0.71
C MET A 130 -4.52 11.40 2.13
N ILE A 131 -5.17 12.20 2.95
CA ILE A 131 -4.90 12.25 4.39
C ILE A 131 -6.02 11.48 5.08
N THR A 132 -5.63 10.49 5.90
CA THR A 132 -6.55 9.61 6.60
C THR A 132 -6.31 9.68 8.11
N ASP A 133 -7.39 9.51 8.87
CA ASP A 133 -7.35 9.53 10.33
C ASP A 133 -6.76 8.20 10.87
N MET A 134 -5.84 8.33 11.83
CA MET A 134 -5.24 7.23 12.56
C MET A 134 -5.25 7.47 14.08
N ASP A 135 -6.24 8.21 14.58
CA ASP A 135 -6.47 8.34 16.03
C ASP A 135 -7.06 7.06 16.62
N THR A 136 -7.80 6.33 15.82
CA THR A 136 -8.33 5.01 16.16
C THR A 136 -7.84 3.96 15.15
N PRO A 137 -7.70 2.69 15.56
CA PRO A 137 -7.43 1.61 14.61
C PRO A 137 -8.49 1.53 13.53
N LEU A 138 -8.09 1.36 12.27
CA LEU A 138 -8.97 1.16 11.14
C LEU A 138 -9.46 -0.30 11.14
N GLY A 139 -10.77 -0.49 11.02
CA GLY A 139 -11.39 -1.80 11.16
C GLY A 139 -11.45 -2.27 12.62
N ARG A 140 -11.55 -3.57 12.83
CA ARG A 140 -11.78 -4.18 14.15
C ARG A 140 -10.68 -5.14 14.57
N ASN A 141 -9.94 -5.71 13.62
CA ASN A 141 -8.95 -6.73 13.86
C ASN A 141 -7.54 -6.14 13.94
N ILE A 142 -6.75 -6.61 14.89
CA ILE A 142 -5.35 -6.23 15.06
C ILE A 142 -4.52 -7.51 15.11
N GLY A 143 -3.63 -7.68 14.13
CA GLY A 143 -2.76 -8.83 13.98
C GLY A 143 -2.69 -9.31 12.53
N ASN A 144 -1.54 -9.85 12.12
CA ASN A 144 -1.24 -10.12 10.71
C ASN A 144 -2.31 -10.96 10.01
N SER A 145 -2.62 -12.15 10.53
CA SER A 145 -3.63 -13.03 9.95
C SER A 145 -5.06 -12.52 10.14
N LEU A 146 -5.35 -11.88 11.27
CA LEU A 146 -6.68 -11.33 11.56
C LEU A 146 -7.02 -10.19 10.61
N GLU A 147 -6.06 -9.32 10.31
CA GLU A 147 -6.26 -8.23 9.36
C GLU A 147 -6.38 -8.74 7.91
N VAL A 148 -5.70 -9.85 7.56
CA VAL A 148 -5.95 -10.51 6.26
C VAL A 148 -7.36 -11.07 6.19
N MET A 149 -7.85 -11.73 7.24
CA MET A 149 -9.22 -12.23 7.30
C MET A 149 -10.23 -11.09 7.14
N GLU A 150 -10.03 -9.98 7.85
CA GLU A 150 -10.89 -8.80 7.74
C GLU A 150 -10.84 -8.17 6.34
N SER A 151 -9.66 -8.14 5.71
CA SER A 151 -9.52 -7.70 4.33
C SER A 151 -10.30 -8.60 3.36
N MET A 152 -10.31 -9.93 3.61
CA MET A 152 -11.15 -10.86 2.83
C MET A 152 -12.64 -10.58 3.05
N ASP A 153 -13.05 -10.24 4.26
CA ASP A 153 -14.44 -9.86 4.56
C ASP A 153 -14.85 -8.58 3.83
N VAL A 154 -13.96 -7.57 3.75
CA VAL A 154 -14.18 -6.37 2.91
C VAL A 154 -14.41 -6.77 1.44
N LEU A 155 -13.55 -7.63 0.90
CA LEU A 155 -13.66 -8.08 -0.50
C LEU A 155 -14.89 -8.97 -0.76
N LYS A 156 -15.45 -9.57 0.29
CA LYS A 156 -16.73 -10.31 0.26
C LYS A 156 -17.95 -9.43 0.56
N GLY A 157 -17.78 -8.10 0.73
CA GLY A 157 -18.83 -7.16 1.04
C GLY A 157 -19.35 -7.23 2.49
N LYS A 158 -18.57 -7.78 3.42
CA LYS A 158 -18.93 -8.00 4.83
C LYS A 158 -18.02 -7.29 5.83
N GLY A 159 -17.07 -6.52 5.34
CA GLY A 159 -16.08 -5.84 6.18
C GLY A 159 -16.66 -4.66 6.97
N PRO A 160 -15.89 -4.13 7.94
CA PRO A 160 -16.22 -2.92 8.66
C PRO A 160 -16.42 -1.73 7.71
N ALA A 161 -17.36 -0.86 8.05
CA ALA A 161 -17.74 0.26 7.17
C ALA A 161 -16.60 1.27 6.98
N ASP A 162 -15.86 1.58 8.04
CA ASP A 162 -14.71 2.49 8.03
C ASP A 162 -13.58 1.99 7.13
N LEU A 163 -13.16 0.73 7.30
CA LEU A 163 -12.15 0.09 6.47
C LEU A 163 -12.60 0.01 5.01
N THR A 164 -13.86 -0.39 4.78
CA THR A 164 -14.43 -0.46 3.43
C THR A 164 -14.43 0.90 2.76
N GLU A 165 -14.79 1.97 3.48
CA GLU A 165 -14.81 3.33 2.96
C GLU A 165 -13.42 3.80 2.55
N VAL A 166 -12.41 3.64 3.40
CA VAL A 166 -11.02 4.01 3.07
C VAL A 166 -10.53 3.23 1.85
N CYS A 167 -10.80 1.93 1.77
CA CYS A 167 -10.43 1.11 0.62
C CYS A 167 -11.10 1.58 -0.68
N LEU A 168 -12.40 1.92 -0.63
CA LEU A 168 -13.11 2.44 -1.80
C LEU A 168 -12.60 3.81 -2.24
N GLN A 169 -12.28 4.70 -1.32
CA GLN A 169 -11.69 6.01 -1.63
C GLN A 169 -10.32 5.85 -2.29
N LEU A 170 -9.45 5.00 -1.73
CA LEU A 170 -8.14 4.72 -2.32
C LEU A 170 -8.28 4.08 -3.72
N ALA A 171 -9.14 3.08 -3.88
CA ALA A 171 -9.36 2.43 -5.17
C ALA A 171 -9.90 3.41 -6.22
N ALA A 172 -10.88 4.24 -5.87
CA ALA A 172 -11.44 5.26 -6.76
C ALA A 172 -10.37 6.27 -7.21
N ASN A 173 -9.56 6.78 -6.28
CA ASN A 173 -8.49 7.71 -6.61
C ASN A 173 -7.39 7.07 -7.47
N MET A 174 -7.05 5.79 -7.25
CA MET A 174 -6.14 5.06 -8.15
C MET A 174 -6.70 4.96 -9.57
N LEU A 175 -8.00 4.69 -9.73
CA LEU A 175 -8.67 4.63 -11.03
C LEU A 175 -8.71 6.02 -11.71
N VAL A 176 -8.96 7.08 -10.96
CA VAL A 176 -8.89 8.48 -11.47
C VAL A 176 -7.48 8.78 -11.97
N LEU A 177 -6.45 8.48 -11.19
CA LEU A 177 -5.05 8.64 -11.61
C LEU A 177 -4.71 7.81 -12.85
N ALA A 178 -5.37 6.66 -13.01
CA ALA A 178 -5.24 5.83 -14.21
C ALA A 178 -6.08 6.33 -15.41
N GLY A 179 -6.81 7.45 -15.27
CA GLY A 179 -7.63 8.03 -16.35
C GLY A 179 -8.87 7.21 -16.70
N LYS A 180 -9.43 6.47 -15.74
CA LYS A 180 -10.58 5.57 -15.98
C LYS A 180 -11.94 6.24 -15.92
N GLY A 181 -12.02 7.49 -15.43
CA GLY A 181 -13.25 8.25 -15.34
C GLY A 181 -13.20 9.32 -14.25
N THR A 182 -14.35 9.91 -13.98
CA THR A 182 -14.56 10.83 -12.87
C THR A 182 -14.48 10.14 -11.52
N PRO A 183 -14.28 10.85 -10.41
CA PRO A 183 -14.27 10.25 -9.07
C PRO A 183 -15.51 9.40 -8.74
N ALA A 184 -16.71 9.87 -9.14
CA ALA A 184 -17.97 9.16 -8.92
C ALA A 184 -18.04 7.85 -9.72
N GLU A 185 -17.67 7.87 -11.00
CA GLU A 185 -17.61 6.69 -11.86
C GLU A 185 -16.57 5.68 -11.35
N CYS A 186 -15.39 6.15 -10.98
CA CYS A 186 -14.33 5.30 -10.44
C CYS A 186 -14.73 4.65 -9.11
N ARG A 187 -15.44 5.38 -8.25
CA ARG A 187 -16.00 4.81 -7.01
C ARG A 187 -17.04 3.73 -7.31
N ALA A 188 -17.92 3.97 -8.25
CA ALA A 188 -18.91 2.96 -8.68
C ALA A 188 -18.24 1.72 -9.26
N MET A 189 -17.17 1.87 -10.04
CA MET A 189 -16.36 0.73 -10.52
C MET A 189 -15.76 -0.08 -9.37
N ALA A 190 -15.18 0.58 -8.37
CA ALA A 190 -14.62 -0.10 -7.19
C ALA A 190 -15.68 -0.85 -6.38
N GLN A 191 -16.87 -0.26 -6.21
CA GLN A 191 -17.99 -0.92 -5.55
C GLN A 191 -18.51 -2.13 -6.34
N ALA A 192 -18.60 -2.02 -7.66
CA ALA A 192 -19.09 -3.09 -8.52
C ALA A 192 -18.23 -4.35 -8.42
N VAL A 193 -16.90 -4.24 -8.40
CA VAL A 193 -16.00 -5.41 -8.33
C VAL A 193 -15.99 -6.08 -6.94
N ILE A 194 -16.39 -5.37 -5.89
CA ILE A 194 -16.67 -5.98 -4.58
C ILE A 194 -18.00 -6.73 -4.66
N ALA A 195 -19.04 -6.10 -5.19
CA ALA A 195 -20.40 -6.64 -5.23
C ALA A 195 -20.50 -7.92 -6.08
N ASP A 196 -19.76 -7.99 -7.21
CA ASP A 196 -19.75 -9.15 -8.09
C ASP A 196 -18.73 -10.24 -7.69
N GLY A 197 -17.89 -9.97 -6.67
CA GLY A 197 -16.87 -10.89 -6.16
C GLY A 197 -15.59 -10.95 -6.99
N SER A 198 -15.45 -10.20 -8.07
CA SER A 198 -14.26 -10.22 -8.93
C SER A 198 -13.01 -9.68 -8.21
N ALA A 199 -13.18 -8.72 -7.28
CA ALA A 199 -12.08 -8.23 -6.46
C ALA A 199 -11.53 -9.33 -5.53
N PHE A 200 -12.41 -10.11 -4.89
CA PHE A 200 -12.01 -11.25 -4.07
C PHE A 200 -11.30 -12.33 -4.91
N ALA A 201 -11.84 -12.65 -6.09
CA ALA A 201 -11.22 -13.60 -7.02
C ALA A 201 -9.82 -13.14 -7.44
N LYS A 202 -9.63 -11.85 -7.73
CA LYS A 202 -8.33 -11.26 -8.07
C LYS A 202 -7.34 -11.32 -6.90
N CYS A 203 -7.78 -11.10 -5.68
CA CYS A 203 -6.95 -11.24 -4.49
C CYS A 203 -6.47 -12.70 -4.32
N LYS A 204 -7.34 -13.68 -4.50
CA LYS A 204 -6.97 -15.11 -4.49
C LYS A 204 -5.97 -15.45 -5.59
N GLU A 205 -6.17 -14.93 -6.78
CA GLU A 205 -5.23 -15.10 -7.91
C GLU A 205 -3.83 -14.57 -7.57
N MET A 206 -3.75 -13.40 -6.90
CA MET A 206 -2.48 -12.83 -6.44
C MET A 206 -1.78 -13.75 -5.45
N PHE A 207 -2.48 -14.22 -4.42
CA PHE A 207 -1.89 -15.14 -3.44
C PHE A 207 -1.45 -16.45 -4.09
N ALA A 208 -2.27 -17.03 -4.96
CA ALA A 208 -1.92 -18.25 -5.70
C ALA A 208 -0.67 -18.06 -6.56
N ALA A 209 -0.55 -16.93 -7.27
CA ALA A 209 0.62 -16.62 -8.09
C ALA A 209 1.92 -16.49 -7.27
N GLN A 210 1.80 -16.14 -5.99
CA GLN A 210 2.90 -16.04 -5.04
C GLN A 210 3.07 -17.32 -4.16
N GLY A 211 2.38 -18.42 -4.50
CA GLY A 211 2.50 -19.72 -3.85
C GLY A 211 1.65 -19.89 -2.58
N GLY A 212 0.79 -18.90 -2.27
CA GLY A 212 -0.07 -18.92 -1.09
C GLY A 212 -1.19 -19.96 -1.19
N ASP A 213 -1.51 -20.59 -0.07
CA ASP A 213 -2.64 -21.50 0.04
C ASP A 213 -3.97 -20.73 0.08
N THR A 214 -4.62 -20.63 -1.06
CA THR A 214 -5.88 -19.89 -1.20
C THR A 214 -7.11 -20.59 -0.61
N ARG A 215 -6.97 -21.78 -0.04
CA ARG A 215 -8.06 -22.49 0.65
C ARG A 215 -8.37 -21.87 2.02
N VAL A 216 -7.43 -21.13 2.58
CA VAL A 216 -7.57 -20.45 3.88
C VAL A 216 -8.19 -19.04 3.77
N LEU A 217 -8.45 -18.53 2.56
CA LEU A 217 -8.98 -17.19 2.29
C LEU A 217 -10.51 -17.14 2.20
#